data_a62432217d94f194b1e7b8306dee5302
#
_entry.id   a62432217d94f194b1e7b8306dee5302
#
_cell.length_a   1.000
_cell.length_b   1.000
_cell.length_c   1.000
_cell.angle_alpha   90.00
_cell.angle_beta   90.00
_cell.angle_gamma   90.00
#
_symmetry.space_group_name_H-M   'P 1'
#
loop_
_entity.id
_entity.type
_entity.pdbx_description
1 polymer ?
#
loop_
_entity_poly.entity_id
_entity_poly.type
_entity_poly.pdbx_seq_one_letter_code
_entity_poly.pdbx_strand_id
1 'polypeptide(L)'
;MTEPPRFEGDAWCFGCGPANTGGLHLQFLVTGAGVVECEYTVPPHLCGRPTVVHGGIQATLLDEVMGKAVQAGLPAELSGRRCVTAGFSLRYRRPAPIGEPLRARGEFLRVEGSNVFVAGVLTDRDGSELTTAEARWRLLDDMR
;
A
#
# COMPACT_ATOMS: atom_id res chain seq x y z
N MET A 1 -0.40 6.99 -16.81
CA MET A 1 -0.25 6.30 -15.52
C MET A 1 0.80 5.22 -15.66
N THR A 2 1.72 5.17 -14.72
CA THR A 2 2.87 4.27 -14.77
C THR A 2 2.92 3.39 -13.52
N GLU A 3 3.68 2.29 -13.61
CA GLU A 3 3.96 1.49 -12.42
C GLU A 3 4.98 2.23 -11.54
N PRO A 4 4.85 2.11 -10.21
CA PRO A 4 5.88 2.64 -9.31
C PRO A 4 7.18 1.82 -9.43
N PRO A 5 8.33 2.39 -9.01
CA PRO A 5 9.61 1.68 -9.08
C PRO A 5 9.60 0.41 -8.22
N ARG A 6 10.34 -0.60 -8.67
CA ARG A 6 10.55 -1.87 -7.95
C ARG A 6 12.02 -2.00 -7.61
N PHE A 7 12.30 -2.75 -6.55
CA PHE A 7 13.66 -3.03 -6.10
C PHE A 7 13.96 -4.51 -6.23
N GLU A 8 15.26 -4.83 -6.29
CA GLU A 8 15.71 -6.20 -6.21
C GLU A 8 15.22 -6.82 -4.88
N GLY A 9 14.68 -8.03 -4.96
CA GLY A 9 14.06 -8.68 -3.82
C GLY A 9 12.56 -8.50 -3.72
N ASP A 10 12.00 -7.49 -4.36
CA ASP A 10 10.55 -7.26 -4.36
C ASP A 10 9.78 -8.40 -5.02
N ALA A 11 10.43 -9.20 -5.86
CA ALA A 11 9.79 -10.34 -6.51
C ALA A 11 9.21 -11.35 -5.51
N TRP A 12 9.72 -11.37 -4.29
CA TRP A 12 9.27 -12.29 -3.23
C TRP A 12 8.31 -11.66 -2.24
N CYS A 13 7.98 -10.39 -2.41
CA CYS A 13 7.07 -9.68 -1.50
C CYS A 13 5.72 -10.36 -1.44
N PHE A 14 5.21 -10.57 -0.23
CA PHE A 14 3.88 -11.13 -0.03
C PHE A 14 2.79 -10.30 -0.70
N GLY A 15 2.91 -8.98 -0.63
CA GLY A 15 1.89 -8.09 -1.21
C GLY A 15 1.96 -8.02 -2.73
N CYS A 16 3.15 -7.82 -3.29
CA CYS A 16 3.28 -7.47 -4.71
C CYS A 16 4.22 -8.33 -5.52
N GLY A 17 4.90 -9.30 -4.89
CA GLY A 17 5.93 -10.08 -5.57
C GLY A 17 5.37 -11.15 -6.49
N PRO A 18 5.72 -11.13 -7.78
CA PRO A 18 5.21 -12.14 -8.72
C PRO A 18 5.77 -13.55 -8.48
N ALA A 19 6.92 -13.65 -7.81
CA ALA A 19 7.55 -14.93 -7.53
C ALA A 19 6.99 -15.61 -6.26
N ASN A 20 6.27 -14.88 -5.42
CA ASN A 20 5.64 -15.45 -4.24
C ASN A 20 4.28 -16.01 -4.61
N THR A 21 4.21 -17.34 -4.80
CA THR A 21 2.99 -18.00 -5.23
C THR A 21 1.86 -17.95 -4.19
N GLY A 22 2.21 -17.71 -2.92
CA GLY A 22 1.23 -17.55 -1.84
C GLY A 22 0.85 -16.10 -1.56
N GLY A 23 1.35 -15.16 -2.35
CA GLY A 23 1.13 -13.75 -2.15
C GLY A 23 -0.14 -13.21 -2.82
N LEU A 24 -0.36 -11.92 -2.66
CA LEU A 24 -1.56 -11.27 -3.19
C LEU A 24 -1.41 -10.82 -4.64
N HIS A 25 -0.18 -10.69 -5.12
CA HIS A 25 0.14 -10.23 -6.48
C HIS A 25 -0.51 -8.90 -6.83
N LEU A 26 -0.45 -7.95 -5.91
CA LEU A 26 -1.02 -6.62 -6.11
C LEU A 26 -0.31 -5.88 -7.24
N GLN A 27 -1.07 -5.16 -8.03
CA GLN A 27 -0.55 -4.32 -9.11
C GLN A 27 -0.91 -2.87 -8.83
N PHE A 28 0.04 -1.97 -9.06
CA PHE A 28 -0.09 -0.58 -8.68
C PHE A 28 0.07 0.34 -9.88
N LEU A 29 -0.63 1.47 -9.84
CA LEU A 29 -0.49 2.53 -10.82
C LEU A 29 -0.25 3.86 -10.13
N VAL A 30 0.69 4.64 -10.64
CA VAL A 30 0.88 6.03 -10.21
C VAL A 30 -0.19 6.86 -10.91
N THR A 31 -1.09 7.44 -10.15
CA THR A 31 -2.24 8.18 -10.68
C THR A 31 -2.14 9.69 -10.49
N GLY A 32 -1.12 10.16 -9.77
CA GLY A 32 -0.86 11.57 -9.53
C GLY A 32 0.51 11.74 -8.91
N ALA A 33 0.92 12.97 -8.66
CA ALA A 33 2.20 13.25 -8.00
C ALA A 33 2.19 12.67 -6.58
N GLY A 34 3.03 11.64 -6.36
CA GLY A 34 3.07 10.96 -5.06
C GLY A 34 1.82 10.17 -4.71
N VAL A 35 0.97 9.87 -5.69
CA VAL A 35 -0.27 9.12 -5.48
C VAL A 35 -0.22 7.81 -6.24
N VAL A 36 -0.51 6.71 -5.53
CA VAL A 36 -0.51 5.36 -6.10
C VAL A 36 -1.83 4.69 -5.75
N GLU A 37 -2.39 3.95 -6.68
CA GLU A 37 -3.63 3.21 -6.48
C GLU A 37 -3.47 1.75 -6.86
N CYS A 38 -4.27 0.92 -6.21
CA CYS A 38 -4.34 -0.51 -6.44
C CYS A 38 -5.80 -0.94 -6.36
N GLU A 39 -6.28 -1.66 -7.36
CA GLU A 39 -7.60 -2.29 -7.29
C GLU A 39 -7.41 -3.77 -7.00
N TYR A 40 -8.17 -4.30 -6.05
CA TYR A 40 -8.04 -5.70 -5.66
C TYR A 40 -9.38 -6.25 -5.18
N THR A 41 -9.68 -7.46 -5.62
CA THR A 41 -10.85 -8.21 -5.15
C THR A 41 -10.34 -9.30 -4.23
N VAL A 42 -10.69 -9.23 -2.95
CA VAL A 42 -10.15 -10.15 -1.94
C VAL A 42 -10.86 -11.49 -2.02
N PRO A 43 -10.11 -12.58 -2.21
CA PRO A 43 -10.73 -13.91 -2.28
C PRO A 43 -11.22 -14.40 -0.92
N PRO A 44 -12.17 -15.37 -0.90
CA PRO A 44 -12.83 -15.79 0.34
C PRO A 44 -11.93 -16.31 1.45
N HIS A 45 -10.79 -16.92 1.12
CA HIS A 45 -9.89 -17.48 2.15
C HIS A 45 -9.15 -16.41 2.96
N LEU A 46 -9.23 -15.14 2.55
CA LEU A 46 -8.62 -14.03 3.27
C LEU A 46 -9.66 -13.27 4.11
N CYS A 47 -10.71 -13.91 4.48
CA CYS A 47 -11.76 -13.33 5.31
C CYS A 47 -11.41 -13.32 6.79
N GLY A 48 -11.98 -12.36 7.50
CA GLY A 48 -12.08 -12.42 8.96
C GLY A 48 -13.38 -13.13 9.36
N ARG A 49 -14.45 -12.75 8.67
CA ARG A 49 -15.75 -13.46 8.68
C ARG A 49 -16.11 -13.74 7.23
N PRO A 50 -17.04 -14.69 6.96
CA PRO A 50 -17.28 -15.13 5.58
C PRO A 50 -17.49 -14.04 4.53
N THR A 51 -18.06 -12.90 4.90
CA THR A 51 -18.36 -11.81 3.96
C THR A 51 -17.46 -10.60 4.12
N VAL A 52 -16.51 -10.63 5.07
CA VAL A 52 -15.71 -9.46 5.44
C VAL A 52 -14.23 -9.77 5.32
N VAL A 53 -13.50 -8.88 4.68
CA VAL A 53 -12.05 -8.98 4.55
C VAL A 53 -11.40 -8.91 5.94
N HIS A 54 -10.46 -9.81 6.20
CA HIS A 54 -9.68 -9.80 7.44
C HIS A 54 -8.98 -8.46 7.64
N GLY A 55 -9.03 -7.92 8.86
CA GLY A 55 -8.42 -6.62 9.16
C GLY A 55 -6.94 -6.56 8.83
N GLY A 56 -6.20 -7.64 9.07
CA GLY A 56 -4.78 -7.71 8.73
C GLY A 56 -4.53 -7.69 7.23
N ILE A 57 -5.45 -8.21 6.42
CA ILE A 57 -5.34 -8.14 4.96
C ILE A 57 -5.59 -6.70 4.50
N GLN A 58 -6.54 -6.00 5.09
CA GLN A 58 -6.75 -4.57 4.81
C GLN A 58 -5.49 -3.77 5.16
N ALA A 59 -4.85 -4.10 6.29
CA ALA A 59 -3.59 -3.47 6.67
C ALA A 59 -2.50 -3.74 5.63
N THR A 60 -2.44 -4.95 5.09
CA THR A 60 -1.47 -5.30 4.04
C THR A 60 -1.71 -4.47 2.77
N LEU A 61 -2.96 -4.35 2.33
CA LEU A 61 -3.29 -3.54 1.15
C LEU A 61 -2.84 -2.09 1.34
N LEU A 62 -3.10 -1.53 2.51
CA LEU A 62 -2.74 -0.14 2.80
C LEU A 62 -1.24 0.03 2.98
N ASP A 63 -0.57 -0.89 3.67
CA ASP A 63 0.88 -0.83 3.82
C ASP A 63 1.57 -0.86 2.45
N GLU A 64 1.13 -1.75 1.58
CA GLU A 64 1.72 -1.88 0.24
C GLU A 64 1.51 -0.63 -0.61
N VAL A 65 0.30 -0.11 -0.68
CA VAL A 65 0.02 1.07 -1.50
C VAL A 65 0.71 2.31 -0.95
N MET A 66 0.81 2.43 0.38
CA MET A 66 1.53 3.54 1.01
C MET A 66 3.03 3.46 0.74
N GLY A 67 3.61 2.26 0.81
CA GLY A 67 5.03 2.06 0.49
C GLY A 67 5.35 2.43 -0.97
N LYS A 68 4.45 2.08 -1.89
CA LYS A 68 4.62 2.47 -3.29
C LYS A 68 4.47 3.99 -3.46
N ALA A 69 3.58 4.62 -2.71
CA ALA A 69 3.43 6.08 -2.73
C ALA A 69 4.69 6.78 -2.19
N VAL A 70 5.34 6.21 -1.17
CA VAL A 70 6.62 6.73 -0.70
C VAL A 70 7.63 6.74 -1.85
N GLN A 71 7.78 5.61 -2.53
CA GLN A 71 8.74 5.50 -3.64
C GLN A 71 8.42 6.45 -4.79
N ALA A 72 7.14 6.62 -5.10
CA ALA A 72 6.71 7.50 -6.18
C ALA A 72 6.83 8.98 -5.83
N GLY A 73 6.79 9.33 -4.54
CA GLY A 73 6.76 10.71 -4.08
C GLY A 73 8.09 11.29 -3.61
N LEU A 74 9.11 10.46 -3.42
CA LEU A 74 10.40 10.96 -2.96
C LEU A 74 10.99 11.98 -3.92
N PRO A 75 11.57 13.08 -3.40
CA PRO A 75 12.27 14.04 -4.25
C PRO A 75 13.46 13.38 -4.96
N ALA A 76 13.90 14.00 -6.06
CA ALA A 76 14.91 13.43 -6.94
C ALA A 76 16.19 12.99 -6.21
N GLU A 77 16.66 13.79 -5.24
CA GLU A 77 17.88 13.52 -4.48
C GLU A 77 17.75 12.28 -3.56
N LEU A 78 16.54 11.86 -3.26
CA LEU A 78 16.28 10.68 -2.43
C LEU A 78 15.73 9.50 -3.23
N SER A 79 15.49 9.71 -4.51
CA SER A 79 14.89 8.69 -5.38
C SER A 79 15.73 7.42 -5.41
N GLY A 80 15.07 6.28 -5.32
CA GLY A 80 15.74 4.98 -5.35
C GLY A 80 16.26 4.50 -3.99
N ARG A 81 16.18 5.31 -2.95
CA ARG A 81 16.56 4.87 -1.62
C ARG A 81 15.53 3.91 -1.06
N ARG A 82 16.01 2.91 -0.35
CA ARG A 82 15.11 1.94 0.29
C ARG A 82 14.48 2.54 1.52
N CYS A 83 13.23 2.17 1.74
CA CYS A 83 12.46 2.61 2.89
C CYS A 83 11.81 1.41 3.54
N VAL A 84 11.59 1.50 4.84
CA VAL A 84 10.86 0.47 5.59
C VAL A 84 9.74 1.12 6.39
N THR A 85 8.67 0.39 6.59
CA THR A 85 7.57 0.82 7.46
C THR A 85 8.13 0.99 8.88
N ALA A 86 7.97 2.17 9.45
CA ALA A 86 8.43 2.45 10.81
C ALA A 86 7.27 2.47 11.80
N GLY A 87 6.10 2.84 11.34
CA GLY A 87 4.90 2.80 12.16
C GLY A 87 3.71 3.21 11.33
N PHE A 88 2.54 2.64 11.64
CA PHE A 88 1.35 3.11 11.02
C PHE A 88 0.13 2.82 11.87
N SER A 89 -0.92 3.64 11.70
CA SER A 89 -2.17 3.49 12.40
C SER A 89 -3.30 3.40 11.39
N LEU A 90 -4.29 2.58 11.72
CA LEU A 90 -5.47 2.39 10.88
C LEU A 90 -6.73 2.72 11.67
N ARG A 91 -7.76 3.13 10.93
CA ARG A 91 -9.10 3.26 11.44
C ARG A 91 -10.03 2.46 10.54
N TYR A 92 -10.64 1.42 11.09
CA TYR A 92 -11.62 0.59 10.38
C TYR A 92 -12.98 1.22 10.56
N ARG A 93 -13.49 1.85 9.50
CA ARG A 93 -14.74 2.62 9.58
C ARG A 93 -15.95 1.81 9.19
N ARG A 94 -15.79 0.91 8.22
CA ARG A 94 -16.86 0.06 7.69
C ARG A 94 -16.29 -1.29 7.30
N PRO A 95 -17.08 -2.38 7.37
CA PRO A 95 -16.61 -3.68 6.89
C PRO A 95 -16.26 -3.63 5.42
N ALA A 96 -15.14 -4.25 5.05
CA ALA A 96 -14.73 -4.37 3.66
C ALA A 96 -15.28 -5.67 3.08
N PRO A 97 -16.03 -5.64 1.97
CA PRO A 97 -16.67 -6.83 1.44
C PRO A 97 -15.70 -7.76 0.71
N ILE A 98 -15.83 -9.05 0.98
CA ILE A 98 -15.17 -10.11 0.22
C ILE A 98 -15.79 -10.18 -1.17
N GLY A 99 -14.97 -10.43 -2.18
CA GLY A 99 -15.44 -10.74 -3.53
C GLY A 99 -15.90 -9.53 -4.34
N GLU A 100 -15.71 -8.34 -3.84
CA GLU A 100 -16.05 -7.10 -4.56
C GLU A 100 -14.79 -6.27 -4.78
N PRO A 101 -14.70 -5.54 -5.90
CA PRO A 101 -13.52 -4.70 -6.15
C PRO A 101 -13.34 -3.63 -5.08
N LEU A 102 -12.16 -3.58 -4.50
CA LEU A 102 -11.78 -2.55 -3.54
C LEU A 102 -10.65 -1.72 -4.16
N ARG A 103 -10.57 -0.47 -3.79
CA ARG A 103 -9.48 0.42 -4.22
C ARG A 103 -8.69 0.90 -3.01
N ALA A 104 -7.39 0.64 -3.04
CA ALA A 104 -6.45 1.18 -2.07
C ALA A 104 -5.73 2.35 -2.72
N ARG A 105 -5.62 3.47 -2.01
CA ARG A 105 -4.94 4.66 -2.50
C ARG A 105 -3.96 5.13 -1.44
N GLY A 106 -2.70 5.35 -1.85
CA GLY A 106 -1.66 5.91 -1.01
C GLY A 106 -1.24 7.27 -1.53
N GLU A 107 -0.93 8.18 -0.61
CA GLU A 107 -0.50 9.53 -0.96
C GLU A 107 0.70 9.94 -0.12
N PHE A 108 1.80 10.25 -0.80
CA PHE A 108 2.98 10.82 -0.17
C PHE A 108 2.63 12.20 0.37
N LEU A 109 2.94 12.45 1.63
CA LEU A 109 2.64 13.74 2.26
C LEU A 109 3.86 14.63 2.34
N ARG A 110 4.96 14.15 2.95
CA ARG A 110 6.18 14.93 3.11
C ARG A 110 7.32 14.05 3.61
N VAL A 111 8.53 14.58 3.52
CA VAL A 111 9.72 13.96 4.11
C VAL A 111 10.33 14.95 5.09
N GLU A 112 10.73 14.44 6.27
CA GLU A 112 11.40 15.24 7.31
C GLU A 112 12.59 14.43 7.81
N GLY A 113 13.80 14.83 7.41
CA GLY A 113 14.99 14.05 7.70
C GLY A 113 14.94 12.69 7.05
N SER A 114 15.01 11.63 7.85
CA SER A 114 14.89 10.25 7.35
C SER A 114 13.47 9.70 7.46
N ASN A 115 12.50 10.51 7.89
CA ASN A 115 11.12 10.09 8.06
C ASN A 115 10.27 10.54 6.87
N VAL A 116 9.46 9.63 6.35
CA VAL A 116 8.53 9.91 5.25
C VAL A 116 7.12 9.67 5.77
N PHE A 117 6.26 10.64 5.56
CA PHE A 117 4.87 10.58 6.02
C PHE A 117 3.95 10.34 4.83
N VAL A 118 3.02 9.42 4.99
CA VAL A 118 2.14 8.96 3.91
C VAL A 118 0.77 8.63 4.49
N ALA A 119 -0.27 8.86 3.71
CA ALA A 119 -1.65 8.52 4.07
C ALA A 119 -2.19 7.46 3.11
N GLY A 120 -3.16 6.70 3.59
CA GLY A 120 -3.81 5.69 2.78
C GLY A 120 -5.29 5.60 3.07
N VAL A 121 -6.05 5.16 2.07
CA VAL A 121 -7.48 4.92 2.20
C VAL A 121 -7.88 3.72 1.35
N LEU A 122 -8.76 2.89 1.92
CA LEU A 122 -9.39 1.78 1.22
C LEU A 122 -10.85 2.14 1.01
N THR A 123 -11.30 2.07 -0.23
CA THR A 123 -12.68 2.40 -0.61
C THR A 123 -13.35 1.22 -1.31
N ASP A 124 -14.67 1.15 -1.24
CA ASP A 124 -15.46 0.19 -2.02
C ASP A 124 -15.73 0.73 -3.43
N ARG A 125 -16.46 -0.03 -4.24
CA ARG A 125 -16.76 0.37 -5.62
C ARG A 125 -17.62 1.63 -5.73
N ASP A 126 -18.31 1.99 -4.65
CA ASP A 126 -19.14 3.20 -4.61
C ASP A 126 -18.37 4.42 -4.10
N GLY A 127 -17.09 4.23 -3.73
CA GLY A 127 -16.24 5.29 -3.23
C GLY A 127 -16.38 5.53 -1.73
N SER A 128 -17.12 4.67 -1.01
CA SER A 128 -17.24 4.79 0.45
C SER A 128 -15.94 4.39 1.12
N GLU A 129 -15.50 5.19 2.09
CA GLU A 129 -14.28 4.91 2.85
C GLU A 129 -14.52 3.77 3.84
N LEU A 130 -13.76 2.71 3.70
CA LEU A 130 -13.85 1.54 4.56
C LEU A 130 -12.82 1.60 5.67
N THR A 131 -11.58 1.93 5.33
CA THR A 131 -10.45 1.97 6.27
C THR A 131 -9.53 3.10 5.83
N THR A 132 -9.05 3.86 6.82
CA THR A 132 -8.08 4.92 6.58
C THR A 132 -6.80 4.64 7.35
N ALA A 133 -5.68 5.14 6.86
CA ALA A 133 -4.38 4.91 7.47
C ALA A 133 -3.49 6.14 7.38
N GLU A 134 -2.61 6.27 8.37
CA GLU A 134 -1.50 7.20 8.35
C GLU A 134 -0.26 6.42 8.73
N ALA A 135 0.84 6.67 8.03
CA ALA A 135 2.06 5.90 8.25
C ALA A 135 3.29 6.79 8.21
N ARG A 136 4.32 6.31 8.90
CA ARG A 136 5.66 6.85 8.83
C ARG A 136 6.57 5.75 8.32
N TRP A 137 7.30 6.05 7.28
CA TRP A 137 8.33 5.19 6.71
C TRP A 137 9.70 5.79 7.00
N ARG A 138 10.71 4.96 7.04
CA ARG A 138 12.06 5.40 7.31
C ARG A 138 12.97 5.12 6.14
N LEU A 139 13.67 6.17 5.70
CA LEU A 139 14.72 6.04 4.69
C LEU A 139 15.93 5.35 5.33
N LEU A 140 16.46 4.37 4.64
CA LEU A 140 17.67 3.68 5.07
C LEU A 140 18.89 4.34 4.45
N ASP A 141 19.99 4.38 5.20
CA ASP A 141 21.25 4.92 4.70
C ASP A 141 21.85 4.00 3.64
N ASP A 142 21.60 2.70 3.75
CA ASP A 142 22.09 1.70 2.82
C ASP A 142 21.10 1.52 1.68
N MET A 143 21.59 1.61 0.46
CA MET A 143 20.80 1.49 -0.77
C MET A 143 20.57 0.04 -1.20
N ARG A 144 21.16 -0.92 -0.51
CA ARG A 144 21.12 -2.35 -0.88
C ARG A 144 20.02 -3.12 -0.18
#